data_fb10c649319e5034c944062dde6d5132
#
_entry.id   fb10c649319e5034c944062dde6d5132
#
_cell.length_a   1.000
_cell.length_b   1.000
_cell.length_c   1.000
_cell.angle_alpha   90.00
_cell.angle_beta   90.00
_cell.angle_gamma   90.00
#
_symmetry.space_group_name_H-M   'P 1'
#
loop_
_entity.id
_entity.type
_entity.pdbx_description
1 polymer ?
#
loop_
_entity_poly.entity_id
_entity_poly.type
_entity_poly.pdbx_seq_one_letter_code
_entity_poly.pdbx_strand_id
1 'polypeptide(L)'
;MLNQFSRTQLLLGEEGMKKLAGARVAVFGIGGVGGYVCEALVRSGIGAFDLIDDDKVCLTNLNRQIIATRKTVGKYKTDVMRERILEINPDASVQTYKCFFLPENAAEFPFEKYDYIVDAVDTVTAKIELVMKAQEMQVPIISSMGAGNKLDASQFRVADIYKTKVCPLAKVMRRELKKRGVKKLKVVYSEEKPIRPMEDMSISCRTNCICPPGAKHKCTERRDIPGSVAFVPSVVGMILAGEVIKDLCAVEK
;
A
#
# COMPACT_ATOMS: atom_id res chain seq x y z
N MET A 1 14.07 -28.95 5.23
CA MET A 1 13.34 -29.42 4.03
C MET A 1 13.17 -28.23 3.09
N LEU A 2 13.33 -28.38 1.76
CA LEU A 2 13.12 -27.27 0.81
C LEU A 2 11.64 -26.87 0.78
N ASN A 3 11.37 -25.55 0.77
CA ASN A 3 10.04 -24.96 0.66
C ASN A 3 10.10 -23.67 -0.19
N GLN A 4 8.95 -23.01 -0.39
CA GLN A 4 8.83 -21.78 -1.19
C GLN A 4 9.70 -20.62 -0.68
N PHE A 5 10.14 -20.62 0.58
CA PHE A 5 10.93 -19.57 1.21
C PHE A 5 12.41 -19.89 1.32
N SER A 6 12.88 -21.07 0.86
CA SER A 6 14.26 -21.52 1.05
C SER A 6 15.31 -20.53 0.52
N ARG A 7 15.04 -19.85 -0.60
CA ARG A 7 15.95 -18.83 -1.13
C ARG A 7 15.97 -17.55 -0.30
N THR A 8 14.85 -17.16 0.27
CA THR A 8 14.76 -16.03 1.20
C THR A 8 15.53 -16.33 2.48
N GLN A 9 15.42 -17.57 2.98
CA GLN A 9 16.15 -18.01 4.17
C GLN A 9 17.67 -17.97 4.00
N LEU A 10 18.20 -18.16 2.79
CA LEU A 10 19.66 -18.02 2.53
C LEU A 10 20.15 -16.59 2.79
N LEU A 11 19.29 -15.58 2.70
CA LEU A 11 19.64 -14.18 2.94
C LEU A 11 19.30 -13.70 4.35
N LEU A 12 18.18 -14.16 4.90
CA LEU A 12 17.64 -13.66 6.18
C LEU A 12 17.93 -14.61 7.35
N GLY A 13 18.41 -15.82 7.09
CA GLY A 13 18.64 -16.85 8.10
C GLY A 13 17.33 -17.42 8.67
N GLU A 14 17.47 -18.43 9.53
CA GLU A 14 16.33 -19.10 10.15
C GLU A 14 15.56 -18.17 11.12
N GLU A 15 16.29 -17.37 11.89
CA GLU A 15 15.69 -16.41 12.83
C GLU A 15 14.89 -15.30 12.12
N GLY A 16 15.40 -14.80 10.98
CA GLY A 16 14.66 -13.86 10.14
C GLY A 16 13.35 -14.47 9.64
N MET A 17 13.40 -15.73 9.15
CA MET A 17 12.20 -16.42 8.68
C MET A 17 11.18 -16.68 9.80
N LYS A 18 11.61 -17.01 11.01
CA LYS A 18 10.71 -17.15 12.17
C LYS A 18 10.01 -15.84 12.52
N LYS A 19 10.75 -14.72 12.49
CA LYS A 19 10.16 -13.39 12.71
C LYS A 19 9.10 -13.05 11.66
N LEU A 20 9.40 -13.27 10.39
CA LEU A 20 8.44 -13.01 9.30
C LEU A 20 7.20 -13.90 9.41
N ALA A 21 7.38 -15.19 9.69
CA ALA A 21 6.27 -16.13 9.84
C ALA A 21 5.35 -15.80 11.03
N GLY A 22 5.89 -15.21 12.09
CA GLY A 22 5.13 -14.74 13.25
C GLY A 22 4.52 -13.34 13.07
N ALA A 23 4.96 -12.57 12.10
CA ALA A 23 4.57 -11.18 11.94
C ALA A 23 3.18 -10.99 11.34
N ARG A 24 2.42 -10.02 11.87
CA ARG A 24 1.13 -9.55 11.35
C ARG A 24 1.27 -8.14 10.78
N VAL A 25 1.06 -8.02 9.47
CA VAL A 25 1.18 -6.75 8.74
C VAL A 25 -0.19 -6.27 8.28
N ALA A 26 -0.56 -5.06 8.66
CA ALA A 26 -1.76 -4.39 8.15
C ALA A 26 -1.41 -3.57 6.91
N VAL A 27 -2.13 -3.80 5.80
CA VAL A 27 -1.96 -3.07 4.54
C VAL A 27 -3.23 -2.27 4.25
N PHE A 28 -3.14 -0.98 4.37
CA PHE A 28 -4.21 -0.03 4.08
C PHE A 28 -4.11 0.44 2.64
N GLY A 29 -5.12 0.09 1.82
CA GLY A 29 -5.16 0.35 0.38
C GLY A 29 -4.57 -0.79 -0.44
N ILE A 30 -5.41 -1.57 -1.13
CA ILE A 30 -5.03 -2.72 -1.98
C ILE A 30 -5.09 -2.31 -3.47
N GLY A 31 -4.49 -1.18 -3.77
CA GLY A 31 -4.41 -0.62 -5.12
C GLY A 31 -3.14 -1.03 -5.88
N GLY A 32 -2.67 -0.13 -6.76
CA GLY A 32 -1.46 -0.33 -7.55
C GLY A 32 -0.17 -0.41 -6.73
N VAL A 33 -0.13 0.16 -5.53
CA VAL A 33 1.00 0.07 -4.60
C VAL A 33 0.78 -1.09 -3.62
N GLY A 34 -0.31 -1.06 -2.85
CA GLY A 34 -0.53 -2.04 -1.78
C GLY A 34 -0.68 -3.47 -2.27
N GLY A 35 -1.22 -3.69 -3.47
CA GLY A 35 -1.26 -5.03 -4.07
C GLY A 35 0.15 -5.63 -4.26
N TYR A 36 1.12 -4.84 -4.71
CA TYR A 36 2.50 -5.29 -4.83
C TYR A 36 3.23 -5.38 -3.49
N VAL A 37 2.82 -4.59 -2.49
CA VAL A 37 3.28 -4.80 -1.10
C VAL A 37 2.88 -6.18 -0.62
N CYS A 38 1.59 -6.54 -0.71
CA CYS A 38 1.09 -7.84 -0.29
C CYS A 38 1.80 -8.99 -1.03
N GLU A 39 1.99 -8.86 -2.35
CA GLU A 39 2.70 -9.83 -3.19
C GLU A 39 4.12 -10.08 -2.70
N ALA A 40 4.89 -9.02 -2.42
CA ALA A 40 6.26 -9.15 -1.97
C ALA A 40 6.35 -9.69 -0.54
N LEU A 41 5.47 -9.25 0.36
CA LEU A 41 5.44 -9.70 1.75
C LEU A 41 5.10 -11.19 1.87
N VAL A 42 4.07 -11.67 1.15
CA VAL A 42 3.70 -13.09 1.20
C VAL A 42 4.79 -13.99 0.63
N ARG A 43 5.45 -13.57 -0.46
CA ARG A 43 6.60 -14.30 -1.05
C ARG A 43 7.83 -14.29 -0.17
N SER A 44 7.91 -13.38 0.77
CA SER A 44 9.01 -13.30 1.75
C SER A 44 8.73 -14.06 3.05
N GLY A 45 7.51 -14.59 3.23
CA GLY A 45 7.16 -15.44 4.36
C GLY A 45 6.42 -14.75 5.50
N ILE A 46 5.82 -13.56 5.28
CA ILE A 46 4.91 -12.96 6.27
C ILE A 46 3.74 -13.91 6.54
N GLY A 47 3.48 -14.17 7.83
CA GLY A 47 2.50 -15.16 8.25
C GLY A 47 1.09 -14.63 8.44
N ALA A 48 0.89 -13.32 8.69
CA ALA A 48 -0.46 -12.78 8.89
C ALA A 48 -0.66 -11.41 8.23
N PHE A 49 -1.84 -11.22 7.65
CA PHE A 49 -2.23 -10.02 6.92
C PHE A 49 -3.58 -9.50 7.36
N ASP A 50 -3.67 -8.18 7.55
CA ASP A 50 -4.94 -7.46 7.56
C ASP A 50 -5.01 -6.58 6.32
N LEU A 51 -6.01 -6.82 5.47
CA LEU A 51 -6.19 -6.15 4.18
C LEU A 51 -7.37 -5.19 4.26
N ILE A 52 -7.11 -3.91 4.09
CA ILE A 52 -8.12 -2.86 4.24
C ILE A 52 -8.30 -2.11 2.93
N ASP A 53 -9.44 -2.24 2.28
CA ASP A 53 -9.83 -1.53 1.05
C ASP A 53 -11.33 -1.73 0.81
N ASP A 54 -12.08 -0.69 0.48
CA ASP A 54 -13.53 -0.76 0.23
C ASP A 54 -13.89 -0.94 -1.25
N ASP A 55 -12.91 -0.80 -2.13
CA ASP A 55 -13.11 -0.82 -3.57
C ASP A 55 -13.30 -2.24 -4.13
N LYS A 56 -14.01 -2.29 -5.25
CA LYS A 56 -14.01 -3.42 -6.16
C LYS A 56 -13.01 -3.22 -7.29
N VAL A 57 -12.52 -4.31 -7.86
CA VAL A 57 -11.67 -4.27 -9.05
C VAL A 57 -12.45 -3.65 -10.21
N CYS A 58 -11.92 -2.58 -10.79
CA CYS A 58 -12.46 -1.90 -11.96
C CYS A 58 -11.63 -2.24 -13.21
N LEU A 59 -12.24 -2.19 -14.39
CA LEU A 59 -11.55 -2.43 -15.65
C LEU A 59 -10.31 -1.53 -15.83
N THR A 60 -10.38 -0.27 -15.43
CA THR A 60 -9.26 0.69 -15.51
C THR A 60 -8.12 0.38 -14.52
N ASN A 61 -8.27 -0.60 -13.64
CA ASN A 61 -7.21 -1.04 -12.73
C ASN A 61 -6.26 -2.05 -13.38
N LEU A 62 -6.67 -2.69 -14.50
CA LEU A 62 -5.91 -3.75 -15.16
C LEU A 62 -4.52 -3.28 -15.62
N ASN A 63 -4.36 -2.01 -15.88
CA ASN A 63 -3.09 -1.47 -16.34
C ASN A 63 -1.98 -1.45 -15.29
N ARG A 64 -2.32 -1.59 -13.96
CA ARG A 64 -1.33 -1.39 -12.89
C ARG A 64 -1.55 -2.16 -11.59
N GLN A 65 -2.73 -2.75 -11.35
CA GLN A 65 -3.01 -3.48 -10.11
C GLN A 65 -2.83 -4.98 -10.35
N ILE A 66 -1.96 -5.63 -9.59
CA ILE A 66 -1.62 -7.05 -9.77
C ILE A 66 -2.81 -7.98 -9.64
N ILE A 67 -3.79 -7.62 -8.81
CA ILE A 67 -5.03 -8.38 -8.59
C ILE A 67 -6.07 -8.18 -9.68
N ALA A 68 -5.88 -7.16 -10.52
CA ALA A 68 -6.87 -6.78 -11.54
C ALA A 68 -6.65 -7.57 -12.83
N THR A 69 -7.58 -8.45 -13.12
CA THR A 69 -7.68 -9.22 -14.36
C THR A 69 -9.12 -9.15 -14.87
N ARG A 70 -9.38 -9.56 -16.12
CA ARG A 70 -10.75 -9.64 -16.63
C ARG A 70 -11.66 -10.55 -15.79
N LYS A 71 -11.08 -11.59 -15.14
CA LYS A 71 -11.81 -12.53 -14.28
C LYS A 71 -12.15 -11.95 -12.90
N THR A 72 -11.43 -10.92 -12.46
CA THR A 72 -11.59 -10.35 -11.11
C THR A 72 -12.37 -9.04 -11.10
N VAL A 73 -12.66 -8.42 -12.25
CA VAL A 73 -13.49 -7.21 -12.33
C VAL A 73 -14.81 -7.42 -11.61
N GLY A 74 -15.18 -6.48 -10.74
CA GLY A 74 -16.41 -6.50 -9.92
C GLY A 74 -16.26 -7.19 -8.56
N LYS A 75 -15.21 -7.98 -8.30
CA LYS A 75 -14.91 -8.54 -6.99
C LYS A 75 -14.26 -7.50 -6.07
N TYR A 76 -14.42 -7.65 -4.75
CA TYR A 76 -13.69 -6.80 -3.80
C TYR A 76 -12.19 -7.03 -3.90
N LYS A 77 -11.40 -5.96 -3.88
CA LYS A 77 -9.93 -6.03 -3.97
C LYS A 77 -9.33 -6.85 -2.83
N THR A 78 -9.86 -6.70 -1.63
CA THR A 78 -9.42 -7.46 -0.44
C THR A 78 -9.65 -8.97 -0.60
N ASP A 79 -10.80 -9.40 -1.16
CA ASP A 79 -11.09 -10.81 -1.39
C ASP A 79 -10.13 -11.42 -2.43
N VAL A 80 -9.92 -10.71 -3.55
CA VAL A 80 -9.02 -11.18 -4.60
C VAL A 80 -7.57 -11.26 -4.10
N MET A 81 -7.15 -10.30 -3.28
CA MET A 81 -5.80 -10.33 -2.70
C MET A 81 -5.66 -11.44 -1.66
N ARG A 82 -6.69 -11.71 -0.86
CA ARG A 82 -6.72 -12.85 0.07
C ARG A 82 -6.58 -14.17 -0.67
N GLU A 83 -7.36 -14.40 -1.73
CA GLU A 83 -7.24 -15.60 -2.58
C GLU A 83 -5.81 -15.76 -3.07
N ARG A 84 -5.23 -14.69 -3.61
CA ARG A 84 -3.85 -14.70 -4.13
C ARG A 84 -2.79 -14.97 -3.05
N ILE A 85 -2.93 -14.41 -1.86
CA ILE A 85 -2.01 -14.68 -0.74
C ILE A 85 -2.05 -16.18 -0.39
N LEU A 86 -3.25 -16.76 -0.27
CA LEU A 86 -3.43 -18.16 0.10
C LEU A 86 -2.98 -19.13 -1.00
N GLU A 87 -3.00 -18.74 -2.27
CA GLU A 87 -2.40 -19.51 -3.37
C GLU A 87 -0.86 -19.56 -3.28
N ILE A 88 -0.23 -18.52 -2.72
CA ILE A 88 1.24 -18.42 -2.58
C ILE A 88 1.69 -19.04 -1.25
N ASN A 89 0.99 -18.74 -0.17
CA ASN A 89 1.26 -19.25 1.18
C ASN A 89 -0.06 -19.72 1.82
N PRO A 90 -0.40 -21.00 1.70
CA PRO A 90 -1.64 -21.55 2.26
C PRO A 90 -1.75 -21.44 3.79
N ASP A 91 -0.60 -21.34 4.48
CA ASP A 91 -0.53 -21.25 5.94
C ASP A 91 -0.73 -19.82 6.45
N ALA A 92 -0.81 -18.82 5.57
CA ALA A 92 -1.00 -17.43 5.95
C ALA A 92 -2.39 -17.16 6.55
N SER A 93 -2.44 -16.39 7.63
CA SER A 93 -3.70 -15.88 8.18
C SER A 93 -4.07 -14.56 7.52
N VAL A 94 -5.24 -14.45 6.91
CA VAL A 94 -5.64 -13.24 6.18
C VAL A 94 -7.03 -12.77 6.62
N GLN A 95 -7.07 -11.58 7.24
CA GLN A 95 -8.30 -10.85 7.55
C GLN A 95 -8.58 -9.80 6.46
N THR A 96 -9.85 -9.58 6.13
CA THR A 96 -10.27 -8.60 5.13
C THR A 96 -11.27 -7.63 5.72
N TYR A 97 -11.04 -6.33 5.50
CA TYR A 97 -11.92 -5.24 5.90
C TYR A 97 -12.37 -4.49 4.65
N LYS A 98 -13.66 -4.66 4.30
CA LYS A 98 -14.29 -4.05 3.10
C LYS A 98 -14.84 -2.67 3.45
N CYS A 99 -13.98 -1.81 3.95
CA CYS A 99 -14.34 -0.46 4.39
C CYS A 99 -13.26 0.55 4.01
N PHE A 100 -13.70 1.79 3.88
CA PHE A 100 -12.81 2.93 3.75
C PHE A 100 -12.32 3.32 5.14
N PHE A 101 -10.99 3.40 5.32
CA PHE A 101 -10.43 3.81 6.60
C PHE A 101 -10.52 5.32 6.78
N LEU A 102 -11.13 5.73 7.89
CA LEU A 102 -11.31 7.12 8.32
C LEU A 102 -11.12 7.23 9.84
N PRO A 103 -10.94 8.46 10.39
CA PRO A 103 -10.87 8.66 11.84
C PRO A 103 -12.06 8.07 12.60
N GLU A 104 -13.26 8.12 12.00
CA GLU A 104 -14.52 7.70 12.62
C GLU A 104 -14.59 6.19 12.88
N ASN A 105 -13.88 5.39 12.08
CA ASN A 105 -13.85 3.92 12.24
C ASN A 105 -12.50 3.37 12.67
N ALA A 106 -11.55 4.25 13.02
CA ALA A 106 -10.20 3.83 13.41
C ALA A 106 -10.18 2.88 14.63
N ALA A 107 -11.14 3.03 15.55
CA ALA A 107 -11.28 2.18 16.73
C ALA A 107 -11.73 0.73 16.42
N GLU A 108 -12.20 0.44 15.21
CA GLU A 108 -12.61 -0.90 14.81
C GLU A 108 -11.43 -1.81 14.43
N PHE A 109 -10.22 -1.23 14.33
CA PHE A 109 -9.01 -1.95 13.91
C PHE A 109 -8.14 -2.31 15.11
N PRO A 110 -7.65 -3.56 15.19
CA PRO A 110 -6.82 -4.02 16.30
C PRO A 110 -5.35 -3.55 16.14
N PHE A 111 -5.10 -2.24 16.21
CA PHE A 111 -3.77 -1.67 16.00
C PHE A 111 -2.70 -2.28 16.92
N GLU A 112 -3.10 -2.66 18.14
CA GLU A 112 -2.22 -3.30 19.14
C GLU A 112 -1.73 -4.71 18.74
N LYS A 113 -2.35 -5.32 17.72
CA LYS A 113 -1.98 -6.64 17.21
C LYS A 113 -1.07 -6.59 15.98
N TYR A 114 -0.78 -5.39 15.46
CA TYR A 114 0.04 -5.25 14.28
C TYR A 114 1.51 -5.11 14.63
N ASP A 115 2.35 -5.91 14.00
CA ASP A 115 3.80 -5.77 14.06
C ASP A 115 4.30 -4.68 13.10
N TYR A 116 3.51 -4.39 12.06
CA TYR A 116 3.83 -3.33 11.10
C TYR A 116 2.59 -2.83 10.35
N ILE A 117 2.57 -1.54 10.02
CA ILE A 117 1.53 -0.92 9.23
C ILE A 117 2.13 -0.40 7.91
N VAL A 118 1.48 -0.73 6.79
CA VAL A 118 1.78 -0.16 5.47
C VAL A 118 0.62 0.74 5.03
N ASP A 119 0.92 2.01 4.90
CA ASP A 119 0.00 3.01 4.38
C ASP A 119 0.19 3.19 2.88
N ALA A 120 -0.72 2.60 2.09
CA ALA A 120 -0.81 2.72 0.65
C ALA A 120 -2.13 3.37 0.18
N VAL A 121 -2.84 4.08 1.07
CA VAL A 121 -4.05 4.85 0.73
C VAL A 121 -3.70 6.14 -0.01
N ASP A 122 -4.64 6.71 -0.74
CA ASP A 122 -4.46 7.96 -1.51
C ASP A 122 -5.07 9.20 -0.83
N THR A 123 -5.80 9.03 0.27
CA THR A 123 -6.49 10.09 0.98
C THR A 123 -5.66 10.66 2.12
N VAL A 124 -5.44 11.98 2.12
CA VAL A 124 -4.61 12.66 3.13
C VAL A 124 -5.14 12.48 4.55
N THR A 125 -6.45 12.57 4.75
CA THR A 125 -7.09 12.38 6.07
C THR A 125 -6.80 11.00 6.64
N ALA A 126 -7.00 9.95 5.84
CA ALA A 126 -6.70 8.58 6.24
C ALA A 126 -5.20 8.38 6.55
N LYS A 127 -4.31 8.92 5.73
CA LYS A 127 -2.85 8.85 5.98
C LYS A 127 -2.46 9.49 7.31
N ILE A 128 -3.02 10.65 7.63
CA ILE A 128 -2.73 11.34 8.88
C ILE A 128 -3.20 10.49 10.06
N GLU A 129 -4.42 9.97 10.00
CA GLU A 129 -4.99 9.15 11.06
C GLU A 129 -4.18 7.86 11.28
N LEU A 130 -3.76 7.17 10.21
CA LEU A 130 -2.91 6.00 10.29
C LEU A 130 -1.59 6.30 11.03
N VAL A 131 -0.96 7.44 10.71
CA VAL A 131 0.29 7.85 11.37
C VAL A 131 0.05 8.16 12.85
N MET A 132 -1.05 8.84 13.18
CA MET A 132 -1.40 9.18 14.57
C MET A 132 -1.69 7.90 15.37
N LYS A 133 -2.47 6.97 14.84
CA LYS A 133 -2.77 5.68 15.49
C LYS A 133 -1.52 4.80 15.65
N ALA A 134 -0.69 4.72 14.62
CA ALA A 134 0.58 4.00 14.69
C ALA A 134 1.50 4.53 15.81
N GLN A 135 1.56 5.86 15.98
CA GLN A 135 2.32 6.47 17.07
C GLN A 135 1.70 6.22 18.45
N GLU A 136 0.38 6.37 18.56
CA GLU A 136 -0.36 6.10 19.80
C GLU A 136 -0.10 4.68 20.31
N MET A 137 -0.17 3.71 19.38
CA MET A 137 0.01 2.29 19.66
C MET A 137 1.48 1.80 19.59
N GLN A 138 2.41 2.71 19.27
CA GLN A 138 3.84 2.40 19.11
C GLN A 138 4.13 1.33 18.04
N VAL A 139 3.28 1.21 17.03
CA VAL A 139 3.45 0.27 15.91
C VAL A 139 4.28 0.92 14.81
N PRO A 140 5.30 0.23 14.28
CA PRO A 140 6.04 0.73 13.12
C PRO A 140 5.14 0.95 11.91
N ILE A 141 5.35 2.07 11.20
CA ILE A 141 4.60 2.42 10.00
C ILE A 141 5.52 2.92 8.89
N ILE A 142 5.22 2.52 7.66
CA ILE A 142 5.79 3.09 6.44
C ILE A 142 4.67 3.58 5.52
N SER A 143 4.85 4.77 4.92
CA SER A 143 3.82 5.38 4.10
C SER A 143 4.30 5.61 2.66
N SER A 144 3.46 5.23 1.69
CA SER A 144 3.66 5.58 0.28
C SER A 144 3.27 7.02 0.03
N MET A 145 4.16 7.79 -0.59
CA MET A 145 3.79 9.09 -1.14
C MET A 145 3.23 8.95 -2.57
N GLY A 146 3.05 10.05 -3.30
CA GLY A 146 2.40 10.03 -4.61
C GLY A 146 3.14 9.20 -5.66
N ALA A 147 2.51 8.15 -6.17
CA ALA A 147 3.01 7.28 -7.24
C ALA A 147 2.34 7.55 -8.60
N GLY A 148 1.31 8.39 -8.66
CA GLY A 148 0.67 8.78 -9.91
C GLY A 148 1.42 9.88 -10.67
N ASN A 149 1.11 10.02 -11.99
CA ASN A 149 1.69 11.05 -12.86
C ASN A 149 3.21 11.00 -12.96
N LYS A 150 3.78 9.79 -13.04
CA LYS A 150 5.21 9.52 -13.08
C LYS A 150 5.54 8.41 -14.07
N LEU A 151 6.75 8.46 -14.63
CA LEU A 151 7.28 7.47 -15.57
C LEU A 151 8.66 6.93 -15.18
N ASP A 152 9.33 7.56 -14.21
CA ASP A 152 10.66 7.13 -13.76
C ASP A 152 10.59 6.47 -12.38
N ALA A 153 10.47 5.15 -12.38
CA ALA A 153 10.45 4.36 -11.17
C ALA A 153 11.79 4.37 -10.41
N SER A 154 12.92 4.69 -11.07
CA SER A 154 14.25 4.73 -10.46
C SER A 154 14.45 5.91 -9.50
N GLN A 155 13.60 6.93 -9.58
CA GLN A 155 13.64 8.10 -8.70
C GLN A 155 12.93 7.91 -7.36
N PHE A 156 12.36 6.74 -7.11
CA PHE A 156 11.77 6.46 -5.79
C PHE A 156 12.85 6.15 -4.74
N ARG A 157 12.66 6.71 -3.56
CA ARG A 157 13.60 6.64 -2.44
C ARG A 157 12.87 6.44 -1.12
N VAL A 158 13.57 5.80 -0.19
CA VAL A 158 13.19 5.73 1.22
C VAL A 158 13.79 6.92 1.95
N ALA A 159 12.97 7.62 2.72
CA ALA A 159 13.45 8.75 3.53
C ALA A 159 12.54 8.98 4.75
N ASP A 160 13.00 9.80 5.69
CA ASP A 160 12.11 10.46 6.63
C ASP A 160 11.27 11.52 5.90
N ILE A 161 9.99 11.65 6.27
CA ILE A 161 9.07 12.62 5.66
C ILE A 161 9.64 14.05 5.63
N TYR A 162 10.38 14.46 6.66
CA TYR A 162 10.96 15.79 6.76
C TYR A 162 12.19 16.01 5.86
N LYS A 163 12.76 14.93 5.32
CA LYS A 163 13.86 14.98 4.35
C LYS A 163 13.39 14.91 2.89
N THR A 164 12.07 14.80 2.66
CA THR A 164 11.49 14.70 1.31
C THR A 164 11.47 16.07 0.60
N LYS A 165 11.56 16.07 -0.72
CA LYS A 165 11.45 17.24 -1.60
C LYS A 165 10.63 16.90 -2.84
N VAL A 166 10.30 17.91 -3.65
CA VAL A 166 9.57 17.79 -4.93
C VAL A 166 8.13 17.28 -4.79
N CYS A 167 7.88 16.13 -4.14
CA CYS A 167 6.58 15.47 -4.09
C CYS A 167 5.49 16.34 -3.42
N PRO A 168 4.37 16.69 -4.12
CA PRO A 168 3.31 17.52 -3.57
C PRO A 168 2.60 16.89 -2.38
N LEU A 169 2.32 15.58 -2.43
CA LEU A 169 1.69 14.86 -1.31
C LEU A 169 2.58 14.88 -0.07
N ALA A 170 3.88 14.63 -0.22
CA ALA A 170 4.81 14.71 0.89
C ALA A 170 4.87 16.12 1.50
N LYS A 171 4.75 17.18 0.69
CA LYS A 171 4.68 18.57 1.18
C LYS A 171 3.46 18.79 2.07
N VAL A 172 2.30 18.28 1.69
CA VAL A 172 1.07 18.35 2.50
C VAL A 172 1.23 17.55 3.78
N MET A 173 1.69 16.31 3.69
CA MET A 173 1.90 15.44 4.85
C MET A 173 2.87 16.04 5.87
N ARG A 174 4.02 16.58 5.43
CA ARG A 174 4.97 17.27 6.32
C ARG A 174 4.32 18.38 7.12
N ARG A 175 3.52 19.22 6.44
CA ARG A 175 2.84 20.34 7.09
C ARG A 175 1.84 19.87 8.15
N GLU A 176 1.01 18.91 7.79
CA GLU A 176 -0.05 18.43 8.66
C GLU A 176 0.48 17.59 9.84
N LEU A 177 1.49 16.76 9.60
CA LEU A 177 2.13 15.95 10.64
C LEU A 177 2.94 16.84 11.63
N LYS A 178 3.60 17.89 11.14
CA LYS A 178 4.32 18.83 12.01
C LYS A 178 3.38 19.53 12.98
N LYS A 179 2.18 19.94 12.53
CA LYS A 179 1.15 20.55 13.41
C LYS A 179 0.69 19.59 14.53
N ARG A 180 0.78 18.28 14.32
CA ARG A 180 0.36 17.22 15.24
C ARG A 180 1.52 16.67 16.08
N GLY A 181 2.69 17.30 16.00
CA GLY A 181 3.84 16.91 16.82
C GLY A 181 4.54 15.62 16.36
N VAL A 182 4.23 15.09 15.18
CA VAL A 182 4.90 13.91 14.61
C VAL A 182 6.35 14.28 14.28
N LYS A 183 7.31 13.58 14.90
CA LYS A 183 8.75 13.88 14.77
C LYS A 183 9.41 13.18 13.59
N LYS A 184 8.90 12.02 13.17
CA LYS A 184 9.45 11.19 12.09
C LYS A 184 8.37 10.31 11.45
N LEU A 185 8.53 10.04 10.17
CA LEU A 185 7.75 9.02 9.45
C LEU A 185 8.59 8.48 8.31
N LYS A 186 8.79 7.17 8.26
CA LYS A 186 9.43 6.51 7.10
C LYS A 186 8.48 6.55 5.92
N VAL A 187 8.97 7.03 4.78
CA VAL A 187 8.17 7.12 3.54
C VAL A 187 8.94 6.64 2.33
N VAL A 188 8.19 6.17 1.32
CA VAL A 188 8.69 6.00 -0.05
C VAL A 188 8.13 7.13 -0.89
N TYR A 189 9.00 7.91 -1.52
CA TYR A 189 8.62 9.08 -2.32
C TYR A 189 9.52 9.20 -3.56
N SER A 190 9.09 9.97 -4.54
CA SER A 190 9.87 10.25 -5.74
C SER A 190 10.28 11.72 -5.83
N GLU A 191 11.48 11.97 -6.38
CA GLU A 191 11.98 13.29 -6.75
C GLU A 191 11.62 13.68 -8.20
N GLU A 192 10.96 12.80 -8.94
CA GLU A 192 10.38 13.12 -10.24
C GLU A 192 9.25 14.15 -10.09
N LYS A 193 9.30 15.22 -10.87
CA LYS A 193 8.19 16.18 -10.95
C LYS A 193 6.98 15.48 -11.58
N PRO A 194 5.78 15.57 -10.96
CA PRO A 194 4.58 14.98 -11.57
C PRO A 194 4.34 15.53 -12.99
N ILE A 195 4.10 14.63 -13.92
CA ILE A 195 3.71 14.97 -15.29
C ILE A 195 2.26 15.46 -15.28
N ARG A 196 1.95 16.51 -16.01
CA ARG A 196 0.56 16.92 -16.20
C ARG A 196 -0.11 15.92 -17.14
N PRO A 197 -1.16 15.19 -16.70
CA PRO A 197 -1.89 14.29 -17.57
C PRO A 197 -2.51 15.06 -18.77
N MET A 198 -2.64 14.40 -19.92
CA MET A 198 -3.42 14.93 -21.01
C MET A 198 -4.90 14.96 -20.62
N GLU A 199 -5.56 16.07 -20.89
CA GLU A 199 -6.99 16.24 -20.67
C GLU A 199 -7.76 15.67 -21.88
N ASP A 200 -8.12 14.40 -21.79
CA ASP A 200 -8.98 13.75 -22.79
C ASP A 200 -10.25 13.23 -22.12
N MET A 201 -11.35 13.94 -22.36
CA MET A 201 -12.65 13.62 -21.78
C MET A 201 -13.24 12.32 -22.37
N SER A 202 -12.79 11.87 -23.54
CA SER A 202 -13.28 10.63 -24.18
C SER A 202 -12.82 9.37 -23.46
N ILE A 203 -11.65 9.41 -22.81
CA ILE A 203 -11.07 8.30 -22.05
C ILE A 203 -11.06 8.53 -20.53
N SER A 204 -11.66 9.62 -20.08
CA SER A 204 -11.69 9.97 -18.64
C SER A 204 -12.79 9.21 -17.92
N CYS A 205 -12.44 8.59 -16.79
CA CYS A 205 -13.44 8.01 -15.88
C CYS A 205 -14.39 9.05 -15.28
N ARG A 206 -14.13 10.35 -15.43
CA ARG A 206 -15.04 11.42 -14.99
C ARG A 206 -16.30 11.46 -15.83
N THR A 207 -16.18 11.24 -17.12
CA THR A 207 -17.28 11.30 -18.11
C THR A 207 -17.83 9.93 -18.45
N ASN A 208 -16.95 8.91 -18.51
CA ASN A 208 -17.28 7.55 -18.91
C ASN A 208 -16.96 6.56 -17.78
N CYS A 209 -17.67 6.67 -16.66
CA CYS A 209 -17.46 5.79 -15.51
C CYS A 209 -17.96 4.36 -15.84
N ILE A 210 -17.03 3.40 -15.79
CA ILE A 210 -17.27 1.96 -15.96
C ILE A 210 -17.03 1.19 -14.65
N CYS A 211 -17.18 1.88 -13.51
CA CYS A 211 -17.05 1.24 -12.20
C CYS A 211 -18.13 0.18 -11.99
N PRO A 212 -17.82 -0.94 -11.32
CA PRO A 212 -18.79 -1.98 -11.01
C PRO A 212 -19.97 -1.42 -10.19
N PRO A 213 -21.18 -1.97 -10.35
CA PRO A 213 -22.33 -1.56 -9.56
C PRO A 213 -22.06 -1.67 -8.06
N GLY A 214 -22.51 -0.66 -7.29
CA GLY A 214 -22.33 -0.62 -5.84
C GLY A 214 -20.94 -0.16 -5.37
N ALA A 215 -20.10 0.43 -6.24
CA ALA A 215 -18.92 1.14 -5.81
C ALA A 215 -19.32 2.37 -4.99
N LYS A 216 -18.82 2.44 -3.73
CA LYS A 216 -19.17 3.54 -2.80
C LYS A 216 -18.54 4.87 -3.20
N HIS A 217 -17.34 4.84 -3.81
CA HIS A 217 -16.63 6.02 -4.31
C HIS A 217 -16.59 6.02 -5.83
N LYS A 218 -17.27 6.99 -6.44
CA LYS A 218 -17.29 7.14 -7.90
C LYS A 218 -16.09 7.95 -8.38
N CYS A 219 -15.46 7.52 -9.47
CA CYS A 219 -14.39 8.28 -10.11
C CYS A 219 -14.84 9.70 -10.52
N THR A 220 -16.13 9.89 -10.76
CA THR A 220 -16.76 11.19 -11.09
C THR A 220 -16.65 12.22 -9.97
N GLU A 221 -16.51 11.78 -8.72
CA GLU A 221 -16.42 12.67 -7.54
C GLU A 221 -14.97 13.08 -7.23
N ARG A 222 -13.99 12.45 -7.85
CA ARG A 222 -12.57 12.80 -7.66
C ARG A 222 -12.23 14.09 -8.37
N ARG A 223 -11.55 14.99 -7.66
CA ARG A 223 -11.08 16.27 -8.21
C ARG A 223 -10.14 16.06 -9.40
N ASP A 224 -9.22 15.09 -9.29
CA ASP A 224 -8.26 14.72 -10.32
C ASP A 224 -8.13 13.19 -10.40
N ILE A 225 -8.04 12.66 -11.62
CA ILE A 225 -7.72 11.26 -11.88
C ILE A 225 -6.27 11.23 -12.36
N PRO A 226 -5.32 10.77 -11.52
CA PRO A 226 -3.93 10.74 -11.91
C PRO A 226 -3.69 9.67 -12.99
N GLY A 227 -2.86 10.01 -13.97
CA GLY A 227 -2.29 9.03 -14.89
C GLY A 227 -1.43 8.02 -14.12
N SER A 228 -1.37 6.78 -14.59
CA SER A 228 -0.54 5.75 -13.99
C SER A 228 -0.16 4.68 -14.99
N VAL A 229 0.97 4.04 -14.77
CA VAL A 229 1.54 2.93 -15.55
C VAL A 229 1.87 1.75 -14.65
N ALA A 230 2.08 0.57 -15.22
CA ALA A 230 2.27 -0.65 -14.42
C ALA A 230 3.53 -0.61 -13.55
N PHE A 231 4.63 -0.14 -14.10
CA PHE A 231 5.97 -0.28 -13.50
C PHE A 231 6.29 0.75 -12.42
N VAL A 232 5.54 1.83 -12.28
CA VAL A 232 5.79 2.84 -11.25
C VAL A 232 5.21 2.43 -9.89
N PRO A 233 3.90 2.21 -9.71
CA PRO A 233 3.34 1.83 -8.42
C PRO A 233 3.82 0.44 -7.97
N SER A 234 4.15 -0.47 -8.89
CA SER A 234 4.70 -1.78 -8.55
C SER A 234 6.06 -1.67 -7.86
N VAL A 235 6.97 -0.87 -8.42
CA VAL A 235 8.29 -0.62 -7.81
C VAL A 235 8.15 0.02 -6.43
N VAL A 236 7.23 0.98 -6.27
CA VAL A 236 6.93 1.57 -4.95
C VAL A 236 6.49 0.51 -3.95
N GLY A 237 5.58 -0.39 -4.36
CA GLY A 237 5.12 -1.50 -3.51
C GLY A 237 6.25 -2.44 -3.10
N MET A 238 7.14 -2.79 -4.03
CA MET A 238 8.31 -3.64 -3.75
C MET A 238 9.29 -2.96 -2.78
N ILE A 239 9.56 -1.67 -2.93
CA ILE A 239 10.42 -0.91 -2.01
C ILE A 239 9.81 -0.88 -0.61
N LEU A 240 8.51 -0.58 -0.49
CA LEU A 240 7.80 -0.60 0.81
C LEU A 240 7.92 -1.94 1.50
N ALA A 241 7.61 -3.02 0.79
CA ALA A 241 7.70 -4.38 1.34
C ALA A 241 9.14 -4.74 1.77
N GLY A 242 10.14 -4.38 0.95
CA GLY A 242 11.53 -4.59 1.29
C GLY A 242 11.96 -3.88 2.57
N GLU A 243 11.47 -2.65 2.82
CA GLU A 243 11.72 -1.94 4.07
C GLU A 243 11.03 -2.59 5.27
N VAL A 244 9.77 -3.05 5.10
CA VAL A 244 9.05 -3.81 6.15
C VAL A 244 9.83 -5.06 6.55
N ILE A 245 10.28 -5.84 5.57
CA ILE A 245 11.05 -7.08 5.82
C ILE A 245 12.36 -6.78 6.57
N LYS A 246 13.11 -5.77 6.11
CA LYS A 246 14.37 -5.35 6.75
C LYS A 246 14.15 -4.89 8.20
N ASP A 247 13.11 -4.12 8.45
CA ASP A 247 12.80 -3.64 9.79
C ASP A 247 12.38 -4.79 10.72
N LEU A 248 11.51 -5.71 10.27
CA LEU A 248 11.08 -6.87 11.06
C LEU A 248 12.23 -7.84 11.37
N CYS A 249 13.13 -8.04 10.41
CA CYS A 249 14.29 -8.89 10.60
C CYS A 249 15.45 -8.21 11.33
N ALA A 250 15.37 -6.88 11.60
CA ALA A 250 16.46 -6.07 12.12
C ALA A 250 17.76 -6.21 11.28
N VAL A 251 17.61 -6.26 9.96
CA VAL A 251 18.76 -6.28 9.04
C VAL A 251 19.44 -4.91 9.08
N GLU A 252 20.69 -4.88 9.53
CA GLU A 252 21.50 -3.66 9.53
C GLU A 252 21.65 -3.10 8.11
N LYS A 253 21.64 -1.75 8.01
CA LYS A 253 21.75 -1.02 6.73
C LYS A 253 23.18 -0.73 6.40
#